data_62de08cdf7e91e513e2864703d4ef741
#
_entry.id   62de08cdf7e91e513e2864703d4ef741
#
_cell.length_a   1.000
_cell.length_b   1.000
_cell.length_c   1.000
_cell.angle_alpha   90.00
_cell.angle_beta   90.00
_cell.angle_gamma   90.00
#
_symmetry.space_group_name_H-M   'P 1'
#
loop_
_entity.id
_entity.type
_entity.pdbx_description
1 polymer ?
#
loop_
_entity_poly.entity_id
_entity_poly.type
_entity_poly.pdbx_seq_one_letter_code
_entity_poly.pdbx_strand_id
1 'polypeptide(L)'
;AVLDLACGDGGLADFLPGQRYVGVDANAEMVAAGRARGREIVEADLNAYVPAAPVEATTIFRAIYYAADRRELLTRIAGYTTRKLVFDLNPRQYRLADVRADLEAAGFDRLATRPFFVPQTRAPFPGLQLLERSGPVARAILRFRFTLICAAWSGRSRT
;
A
#
# COMPACT_ATOMS: atom_id res chain seq x y z
N ALA A 1 6.45 1.31 -13.79
CA ALA A 1 6.60 0.11 -12.95
C ALA A 1 5.92 0.29 -11.60
N VAL A 2 5.40 -0.77 -11.05
CA VAL A 2 4.80 -0.83 -9.71
C VAL A 2 5.68 -1.71 -8.82
N LEU A 3 6.09 -1.20 -7.67
CA LEU A 3 6.79 -1.94 -6.62
C LEU A 3 5.79 -2.27 -5.51
N ASP A 4 5.67 -3.54 -5.15
CA ASP A 4 4.76 -4.01 -4.09
C ASP A 4 5.57 -4.54 -2.91
N LEU A 5 5.60 -3.80 -1.81
CA LEU A 5 6.35 -4.13 -0.61
C LEU A 5 5.52 -5.03 0.32
N ALA A 6 6.11 -6.10 0.83
CA ALA A 6 5.48 -7.18 1.56
C ALA A 6 4.31 -7.78 0.75
N CYS A 7 4.63 -8.16 -0.48
CA CYS A 7 3.67 -8.55 -1.50
C CYS A 7 3.06 -9.95 -1.29
N GLY A 8 3.54 -10.73 -0.35
CA GLY A 8 3.23 -12.15 -0.24
C GLY A 8 3.61 -12.90 -1.51
N ASP A 9 2.68 -13.64 -2.08
CA ASP A 9 2.87 -14.34 -3.35
C ASP A 9 2.71 -13.46 -4.60
N GLY A 10 2.53 -12.14 -4.41
CA GLY A 10 2.40 -11.15 -5.49
C GLY A 10 1.04 -11.13 -6.16
N GLY A 11 -0.04 -11.52 -5.46
CA GLY A 11 -1.40 -11.57 -6.01
C GLY A 11 -1.91 -10.26 -6.62
N LEU A 12 -1.35 -9.11 -6.22
CA LEU A 12 -1.71 -7.81 -6.80
C LEU A 12 -1.37 -7.72 -8.29
N ALA A 13 -0.36 -8.46 -8.78
CA ALA A 13 0.02 -8.46 -10.20
C ALA A 13 -1.13 -8.82 -11.13
N ASP A 14 -2.04 -9.70 -10.70
CA ASP A 14 -3.19 -10.15 -11.50
C ASP A 14 -4.19 -9.00 -11.80
N PHE A 15 -4.15 -7.94 -11.01
CA PHE A 15 -5.00 -6.75 -11.15
C PHE A 15 -4.30 -5.56 -11.83
N LEU A 16 -3.08 -5.77 -12.33
CA LEU A 16 -2.26 -4.75 -12.96
C LEU A 16 -1.84 -5.14 -14.39
N PRO A 17 -2.80 -5.49 -15.28
CA PRO A 17 -2.47 -5.94 -16.62
C PRO A 17 -1.68 -4.85 -17.39
N GLY A 18 -0.61 -5.26 -18.07
CA GLY A 18 0.24 -4.36 -18.86
C GLY A 18 1.18 -3.46 -18.03
N GLN A 19 1.17 -3.55 -16.70
CA GLN A 19 2.11 -2.84 -15.86
C GLN A 19 3.30 -3.75 -15.52
N ARG A 20 4.52 -3.21 -15.57
CA ARG A 20 5.66 -3.91 -14.98
C ARG A 20 5.49 -3.95 -13.47
N TYR A 21 5.43 -5.14 -12.92
CA TYR A 21 5.26 -5.40 -11.50
C TYR A 21 6.53 -6.03 -10.93
N VAL A 22 6.96 -5.56 -9.75
CA VAL A 22 8.01 -6.17 -8.94
C VAL A 22 7.50 -6.27 -7.51
N GLY A 23 7.45 -7.49 -6.99
CA GLY A 23 7.10 -7.75 -5.60
C GLY A 23 8.35 -7.87 -4.73
N VAL A 24 8.20 -7.54 -3.44
CA VAL A 24 9.23 -7.76 -2.41
C VAL A 24 8.56 -8.37 -1.19
N ASP A 25 9.08 -9.49 -0.72
CA ASP A 25 8.60 -10.13 0.51
C ASP A 25 9.76 -10.81 1.24
N ALA A 26 9.71 -10.82 2.57
CA ALA A 26 10.74 -11.47 3.39
C ALA A 26 10.45 -12.97 3.62
N ASN A 27 9.24 -13.43 3.29
CA ASN A 27 8.86 -14.83 3.47
C ASN A 27 9.24 -15.67 2.25
N ALA A 28 10.26 -16.50 2.40
CA ALA A 28 10.78 -17.34 1.31
C ALA A 28 9.71 -18.25 0.67
N GLU A 29 8.73 -18.76 1.45
CA GLU A 29 7.67 -19.62 0.92
C GLU A 29 6.73 -18.82 0.01
N MET A 30 6.36 -17.59 0.41
CA MET A 30 5.54 -16.69 -0.41
C MET A 30 6.26 -16.28 -1.68
N VAL A 31 7.55 -15.95 -1.58
CA VAL A 31 8.41 -15.65 -2.73
C VAL A 31 8.46 -16.82 -3.71
N ALA A 32 8.71 -18.04 -3.21
CA ALA A 32 8.75 -19.25 -4.04
C ALA A 32 7.39 -19.51 -4.73
N ALA A 33 6.29 -19.37 -3.99
CA ALA A 33 4.94 -19.55 -4.54
C ALA A 33 4.61 -18.52 -5.64
N GLY A 34 5.02 -17.28 -5.47
CA GLY A 34 4.82 -16.23 -6.47
C GLY A 34 5.68 -16.44 -7.71
N ARG A 35 6.94 -16.78 -7.53
CA ARG A 35 7.87 -17.11 -8.64
C ARG A 35 7.38 -18.31 -9.46
N ALA A 36 6.82 -19.33 -8.81
CA ALA A 36 6.22 -20.48 -9.48
C ALA A 36 5.02 -20.10 -10.38
N ARG A 37 4.40 -18.94 -10.12
CA ARG A 37 3.34 -18.34 -10.96
C ARG A 37 3.87 -17.36 -12.01
N GLY A 38 5.19 -17.30 -12.21
CA GLY A 38 5.84 -16.39 -13.17
C GLY A 38 5.91 -14.94 -12.73
N ARG A 39 5.74 -14.63 -11.42
CA ARG A 39 5.81 -13.25 -10.91
C ARG A 39 7.24 -12.88 -10.56
N GLU A 40 7.62 -11.63 -10.86
CA GLU A 40 8.92 -11.07 -10.46
C GLU A 40 8.85 -10.68 -9.00
N ILE A 41 9.43 -11.51 -8.10
CA ILE A 41 9.45 -11.26 -6.66
C ILE A 41 10.88 -11.38 -6.13
N VAL A 42 11.31 -10.39 -5.36
CA VAL A 42 12.59 -10.33 -4.66
C VAL A 42 12.37 -10.73 -3.21
N GLU A 43 13.22 -11.65 -2.71
CA GLU A 43 13.26 -12.00 -1.29
C GLU A 43 14.07 -10.94 -0.55
N ALA A 44 13.39 -10.07 0.21
CA ALA A 44 14.04 -9.01 0.99
C ALA A 44 13.10 -8.44 2.05
N ASP A 45 13.68 -7.79 3.07
CA ASP A 45 12.93 -7.04 4.09
C ASP A 45 12.51 -5.67 3.55
N LEU A 46 11.24 -5.35 3.71
CA LEU A 46 10.68 -4.04 3.34
C LEU A 46 11.39 -2.87 4.03
N ASN A 47 11.97 -3.10 5.22
CA ASN A 47 12.70 -2.08 5.97
C ASN A 47 14.10 -1.76 5.39
N ALA A 48 14.62 -2.61 4.51
CA ALA A 48 15.96 -2.44 3.94
C ALA A 48 15.95 -2.29 2.42
N TYR A 49 14.92 -2.79 1.75
CA TYR A 49 14.90 -2.85 0.29
C TYR A 49 14.84 -1.47 -0.37
N VAL A 50 15.68 -1.31 -1.41
CA VAL A 50 15.67 -0.17 -2.32
C VAL A 50 15.75 -0.72 -3.75
N PRO A 51 14.85 -0.33 -4.66
CA PRO A 51 14.91 -0.79 -6.06
C PRO A 51 16.11 -0.18 -6.79
N ALA A 52 16.64 -0.91 -7.77
CA ALA A 52 17.79 -0.45 -8.58
C ALA A 52 17.48 0.78 -9.44
N ALA A 53 16.21 1.04 -9.73
CA ALA A 53 15.74 2.21 -10.46
C ALA A 53 14.44 2.75 -9.85
N PRO A 54 14.15 4.06 -10.01
CA PRO A 54 12.90 4.65 -9.55
C PRO A 54 11.67 3.94 -10.17
N VAL A 55 10.60 3.86 -9.39
CA VAL A 55 9.31 3.28 -9.78
C VAL A 55 8.23 4.34 -9.81
N GLU A 56 7.20 4.16 -10.65
CA GLU A 56 6.09 5.11 -10.71
C GLU A 56 5.19 5.04 -9.49
N ALA A 57 4.96 3.82 -9.01
CA ALA A 57 4.12 3.61 -7.84
C ALA A 57 4.72 2.56 -6.90
N THR A 58 4.50 2.77 -5.61
CA THR A 58 4.78 1.76 -4.58
C THR A 58 3.48 1.41 -3.87
N THR A 59 3.29 0.14 -3.57
CA THR A 59 2.17 -0.36 -2.79
C THR A 59 2.66 -1.04 -1.51
N ILE A 60 1.90 -0.89 -0.42
CA ILE A 60 2.12 -1.59 0.85
C ILE A 60 0.75 -1.97 1.40
N PHE A 61 0.33 -3.21 1.21
CA PHE A 61 -0.94 -3.68 1.72
C PHE A 61 -0.76 -4.63 2.88
N ARG A 62 -1.50 -4.35 3.98
CA ARG A 62 -1.51 -5.14 5.22
C ARG A 62 -0.12 -5.31 5.86
N ALA A 63 0.77 -4.37 5.64
CA ALA A 63 2.17 -4.53 6.03
C ALA A 63 2.84 -3.27 6.61
N ILE A 64 2.21 -2.10 6.59
CA ILE A 64 2.80 -0.87 7.13
C ILE A 64 3.18 -0.99 8.63
N TYR A 65 2.55 -1.90 9.35
CA TYR A 65 2.83 -2.18 10.76
C TYR A 65 4.10 -3.03 10.99
N TYR A 66 4.69 -3.59 9.93
CA TYR A 66 6.01 -4.23 9.98
C TYR A 66 7.17 -3.23 9.84
N ALA A 67 6.87 -1.95 9.60
CA ALA A 67 7.89 -0.92 9.59
C ALA A 67 8.54 -0.80 10.97
N ALA A 68 9.85 -0.95 11.05
CA ALA A 68 10.62 -0.72 12.26
C ALA A 68 10.53 0.75 12.69
N ASP A 69 10.64 1.66 11.72
CA ASP A 69 10.32 3.08 11.83
C ASP A 69 9.50 3.50 10.59
N ARG A 70 8.25 3.91 10.81
CA ARG A 70 7.35 4.30 9.72
C ARG A 70 7.83 5.53 8.98
N ARG A 71 8.37 6.53 9.68
CA ARG A 71 8.88 7.76 9.06
C ARG A 71 10.08 7.47 8.18
N GLU A 72 11.00 6.65 8.66
CA GLU A 72 12.17 6.23 7.89
C GLU A 72 11.73 5.44 6.64
N LEU A 73 10.81 4.48 6.79
CA LEU A 73 10.27 3.72 5.67
C LEU A 73 9.63 4.64 4.62
N LEU A 74 8.78 5.58 5.03
CA LEU A 74 8.12 6.52 4.12
C LEU A 74 9.12 7.45 3.41
N THR A 75 10.16 7.91 4.12
CA THR A 75 11.23 8.74 3.55
C THR A 75 12.00 7.96 2.49
N ARG A 76 12.35 6.71 2.76
CA ARG A 76 13.03 5.84 1.80
C ARG A 76 12.17 5.60 0.56
N ILE A 77 10.88 5.29 0.75
CA ILE A 77 9.93 5.10 -0.35
C ILE A 77 9.82 6.36 -1.22
N ALA A 78 9.76 7.54 -0.61
CA ALA A 78 9.72 8.80 -1.33
C ALA A 78 10.98 9.05 -2.18
N GLY A 79 12.11 8.47 -1.78
CA GLY A 79 13.38 8.56 -2.52
C GLY A 79 13.35 7.89 -3.90
N TYR A 80 12.55 6.85 -4.07
CA TYR A 80 12.47 6.10 -5.32
C TYR A 80 11.08 6.05 -5.97
N THR A 81 10.02 6.49 -5.28
CA THR A 81 8.66 6.55 -5.84
C THR A 81 8.43 7.89 -6.52
N THR A 82 8.22 7.88 -7.84
CA THR A 82 8.12 9.11 -8.63
C THR A 82 6.73 9.70 -8.69
N ARG A 83 5.66 8.91 -8.48
CA ARG A 83 4.29 9.35 -8.66
C ARG A 83 3.44 9.17 -7.43
N LYS A 84 3.24 7.94 -6.94
CA LYS A 84 2.33 7.69 -5.82
C LYS A 84 2.71 6.50 -4.97
N LEU A 85 2.42 6.61 -3.69
CA LEU A 85 2.39 5.52 -2.72
C LEU A 85 0.93 5.16 -2.43
N VAL A 86 0.58 3.87 -2.47
CA VAL A 86 -0.76 3.37 -2.09
C VAL A 86 -0.58 2.36 -0.97
N PHE A 87 -1.33 2.54 0.12
CA PHE A 87 -1.24 1.64 1.27
C PHE A 87 -2.57 1.54 1.99
N ASP A 88 -2.74 0.53 2.81
CA ASP A 88 -3.86 0.45 3.72
C ASP A 88 -3.46 0.83 5.13
N LEU A 89 -4.41 1.39 5.87
CA LEU A 89 -4.22 1.87 7.23
C LEU A 89 -5.36 1.40 8.13
N ASN A 90 -5.02 0.75 9.23
CA ASN A 90 -5.98 0.47 10.28
C ASN A 90 -6.11 1.70 11.20
N PRO A 91 -7.24 2.45 11.18
CA PRO A 91 -7.39 3.68 11.95
C PRO A 91 -7.51 3.45 13.47
N ARG A 92 -7.56 2.20 13.92
CA ARG A 92 -7.51 1.84 15.33
C ARG A 92 -6.07 1.71 15.85
N GLN A 93 -5.12 1.40 14.96
CA GLN A 93 -3.70 1.28 15.31
C GLN A 93 -2.94 2.58 15.06
N TYR A 94 -3.36 3.35 14.06
CA TYR A 94 -2.66 4.56 13.63
C TYR A 94 -3.62 5.73 13.53
N ARG A 95 -3.26 6.85 14.14
CA ARG A 95 -3.98 8.10 13.91
C ARG A 95 -3.63 8.64 12.52
N LEU A 96 -4.65 8.93 11.73
CA LEU A 96 -4.45 9.44 10.37
C LEU A 96 -3.63 10.74 10.33
N ALA A 97 -3.77 11.59 11.36
CA ALA A 97 -3.00 12.82 11.48
C ALA A 97 -1.49 12.56 11.59
N ASP A 98 -1.08 11.55 12.38
CA ASP A 98 0.33 11.20 12.57
C ASP A 98 0.92 10.64 11.26
N VAL A 99 0.15 9.78 10.57
CA VAL A 99 0.57 9.23 9.26
C VAL A 99 0.68 10.33 8.20
N ARG A 100 -0.25 11.31 8.21
CA ARG A 100 -0.18 12.48 7.33
C ARG A 100 1.09 13.29 7.59
N ALA A 101 1.41 13.57 8.86
CA ALA A 101 2.63 14.32 9.20
C ALA A 101 3.91 13.58 8.77
N ASP A 102 3.94 12.25 8.90
CA ASP A 102 5.09 11.45 8.44
C ASP A 102 5.21 11.46 6.90
N LEU A 103 4.09 11.40 6.18
CA LEU A 103 4.06 11.52 4.71
C LEU A 103 4.54 12.89 4.24
N GLU A 104 4.06 13.97 4.86
CA GLU A 104 4.48 15.35 4.56
C GLU A 104 5.98 15.51 4.81
N ALA A 105 6.49 15.01 5.94
CA ALA A 105 7.93 15.02 6.24
C ALA A 105 8.75 14.21 5.24
N ALA A 106 8.21 13.13 4.67
CA ALA A 106 8.84 12.34 3.62
C ALA A 106 8.79 12.99 2.23
N GLY A 107 7.98 14.05 2.05
CA GLY A 107 7.86 14.78 0.78
C GLY A 107 6.64 14.39 -0.08
N PHE A 108 5.65 13.71 0.51
CA PHE A 108 4.34 13.54 -0.10
C PHE A 108 3.45 14.71 0.32
N ASP A 109 2.99 15.51 -0.64
CA ASP A 109 2.24 16.75 -0.40
C ASP A 109 0.71 16.57 -0.46
N ARG A 110 0.24 15.44 -0.96
CA ARG A 110 -1.18 15.16 -1.11
C ARG A 110 -1.51 13.76 -0.62
N LEU A 111 -2.54 13.65 0.23
CA LEU A 111 -3.08 12.40 0.74
C LEU A 111 -4.58 12.32 0.48
N ALA A 112 -5.02 11.31 -0.26
CA ALA A 112 -6.43 10.92 -0.35
C ALA A 112 -6.66 9.63 0.43
N THR A 113 -7.80 9.53 1.09
CA THR A 113 -8.19 8.34 1.85
C THR A 113 -9.59 7.90 1.45
N ARG A 114 -9.77 6.59 1.35
CA ARG A 114 -11.07 5.98 1.09
C ARG A 114 -11.29 4.84 2.08
N PRO A 115 -12.47 4.78 2.73
CA PRO A 115 -12.85 3.62 3.51
C PRO A 115 -12.89 2.37 2.63
N PHE A 116 -12.36 1.28 3.15
CA PHE A 116 -12.40 0.00 2.50
C PHE A 116 -12.90 -1.06 3.48
N PHE A 117 -13.99 -1.72 3.12
CA PHE A 117 -14.53 -2.81 3.90
C PHE A 117 -13.85 -4.10 3.48
N VAL A 118 -13.07 -4.69 4.37
CA VAL A 118 -12.52 -6.02 4.12
C VAL A 118 -13.58 -7.03 4.54
N PRO A 119 -14.35 -7.62 3.62
CA PRO A 119 -15.21 -8.71 3.97
C PRO A 119 -14.32 -9.88 4.38
N GLN A 120 -14.50 -10.38 5.59
CA GLN A 120 -13.85 -11.63 6.02
C GLN A 120 -14.49 -12.87 5.35
N THR A 121 -15.44 -12.67 4.45
CA THR A 121 -16.16 -13.70 3.71
C THR A 121 -15.78 -13.67 2.23
N ARG A 122 -15.74 -14.83 1.60
CA ARG A 122 -15.43 -14.99 0.17
C ARG A 122 -16.46 -14.35 -0.78
N ALA A 123 -17.61 -13.94 -0.28
CA ALA A 123 -18.64 -13.25 -1.05
C ALA A 123 -18.75 -11.80 -0.58
N PRO A 124 -18.49 -10.79 -1.43
CA PRO A 124 -18.74 -9.41 -1.10
C PRO A 124 -20.25 -9.20 -0.89
N PHE A 125 -20.60 -8.50 0.19
CA PHE A 125 -21.98 -8.12 0.46
C PHE A 125 -22.50 -7.23 -0.68
N PRO A 126 -23.65 -7.56 -1.33
CA PRO A 126 -24.23 -6.70 -2.36
C PRO A 126 -24.50 -5.30 -1.78
N GLY A 127 -24.01 -4.26 -2.43
CA GLY A 127 -24.15 -2.88 -1.95
C GLY A 127 -22.99 -2.35 -1.09
N LEU A 128 -22.01 -3.18 -0.74
CA LEU A 128 -20.83 -2.73 0.02
C LEU A 128 -20.10 -1.55 -0.66
N GLN A 129 -19.99 -1.59 -1.99
CA GLN A 129 -19.39 -0.52 -2.79
C GLN A 129 -20.18 0.80 -2.73
N LEU A 130 -21.51 0.71 -2.58
CA LEU A 130 -22.38 1.88 -2.38
C LEU A 130 -22.16 2.51 -1.00
N LEU A 131 -22.00 1.69 0.04
CA LEU A 131 -21.65 2.13 1.38
C LEU A 131 -20.27 2.78 1.42
N GLU A 132 -19.28 2.23 0.71
CA GLU A 132 -17.95 2.83 0.59
C GLU A 132 -17.96 4.19 -0.11
N ARG A 133 -18.90 4.42 -1.02
CA ARG A 133 -19.08 5.70 -1.73
C ARG A 133 -19.82 6.75 -0.89
N SER A 134 -20.60 6.34 0.09
CA SER A 134 -21.33 7.26 0.97
C SER A 134 -20.44 7.72 2.15
N GLY A 135 -19.63 8.76 1.92
CA GLY A 135 -18.62 9.24 2.86
C GLY A 135 -19.07 9.40 4.33
N PRO A 136 -20.23 10.01 4.65
CA PRO A 136 -20.70 10.14 6.04
C PRO A 136 -21.10 8.82 6.68
N VAL A 137 -21.80 7.96 5.96
CA VAL A 137 -22.24 6.65 6.44
C VAL A 137 -21.04 5.72 6.60
N ALA A 138 -20.13 5.70 5.63
CA ALA A 138 -18.89 4.95 5.72
C ALA A 138 -18.06 5.37 6.95
N ARG A 139 -17.96 6.67 7.27
CA ARG A 139 -17.28 7.16 8.47
C ARG A 139 -17.96 6.75 9.78
N ALA A 140 -19.27 6.73 9.82
CA ALA A 140 -20.04 6.29 11.00
C ALA A 140 -19.84 4.80 11.26
N ILE A 141 -19.86 4.00 10.21
CA ILE A 141 -19.65 2.57 10.28
C ILE A 141 -18.15 2.24 10.51
N LEU A 142 -17.21 3.11 10.11
CA LEU A 142 -15.76 3.00 10.33
C LEU A 142 -15.36 2.72 11.79
N ARG A 143 -16.24 3.01 12.75
CA ARG A 143 -16.00 2.65 14.16
C ARG A 143 -15.90 1.14 14.41
N PHE A 144 -16.32 0.29 13.49
CA PHE A 144 -16.51 -1.12 13.80
C PHE A 144 -15.55 -2.12 13.15
N ARG A 145 -15.05 -1.95 11.93
CA ARG A 145 -14.07 -2.89 11.28
C ARG A 145 -13.57 -2.39 9.91
N PHE A 146 -12.86 -1.27 9.84
CA PHE A 146 -12.44 -0.76 8.54
C PHE A 146 -10.96 -0.47 8.44
N THR A 147 -10.50 -0.69 7.23
CA THR A 147 -9.22 -0.26 6.72
C THR A 147 -9.45 0.97 5.85
N LEU A 148 -8.56 1.95 5.93
CA LEU A 148 -8.50 3.05 4.99
C LEU A 148 -7.55 2.67 3.87
N ILE A 149 -7.97 2.76 2.62
CA ILE A 149 -7.04 2.82 1.50
C ILE A 149 -6.56 4.25 1.39
N CYS A 150 -5.25 4.43 1.48
CA CYS A 150 -4.56 5.69 1.42
C CYS A 150 -3.78 5.78 0.12
N ALA A 151 -3.85 6.91 -0.56
CA ALA A 151 -2.99 7.21 -1.69
C ALA A 151 -2.31 8.55 -1.45
N ALA A 152 -0.99 8.55 -1.46
CA ALA A 152 -0.15 9.73 -1.29
C ALA A 152 0.63 10.02 -2.58
N TRP A 153 0.74 11.28 -2.95
CA TRP A 153 1.46 11.74 -4.15
C TRP A 153 2.56 12.69 -3.75
N SER A 154 3.67 12.62 -4.47
CA SER A 154 4.73 13.61 -4.43
C SER A 154 4.44 14.68 -5.48
N GLY A 155 4.44 15.96 -5.09
CA GLY A 155 4.31 17.10 -5.99
C GLY A 155 5.57 17.37 -6.82
N ARG A 156 6.62 16.59 -6.64
CA ARG A 156 7.85 16.71 -7.42
C ARG A 156 7.61 16.18 -8.84
N SER A 157 7.10 17.03 -9.73
CA SER A 157 7.38 16.89 -11.16
C SER A 157 8.90 16.94 -11.30
N ARG A 158 9.54 15.81 -11.46
CA ARG A 158 10.93 15.84 -11.95
C ARG A 158 10.85 16.25 -13.43
N THR A 159 11.10 17.54 -13.68
CA THR A 159 11.53 18.04 -14.99
C THR A 159 12.72 17.25 -15.52
#